data_2404bb19dec37327de80df4b2a0bf3c8
#
_entry.id   2404bb19dec37327de80df4b2a0bf3c8
#
_cell.length_a   1.000
_cell.length_b   1.000
_cell.length_c   1.000
_cell.angle_alpha   90.00
_cell.angle_beta   90.00
_cell.angle_gamma   90.00
#
_symmetry.space_group_name_H-M   'P 1'
#
loop_
_entity.id
_entity.type
_entity.pdbx_description
1 polymer ?
#
loop_
_entity_poly.entity_id
_entity_poly.type
_entity_poly.pdbx_seq_one_letter_code
_entity_poly.pdbx_strand_id
1 'polypeptide(L)'
;MKIDLDMSKLGIMLECPMLLRSLLLIFSMNSFALTLDDPNDWRGVTDQVMGGKSVLSIDHEDGIFYMKGTVTTANNGGFVRLSKRIDIKDNSYKGVTFKAKGNIEQYELHVTLKGVKMPPWSYLSSAFDVTSDWQEYQIAFADLQSKGYMAASMRSDNIRDISIAGYGRDFDVDLAIKDIALY
;
A
#
# COMPACT_ATOMS: atom_id res chain seq x y z
N MET A 1 -50.50 68.87 -40.60
CA MET A 1 -50.06 67.64 -41.29
C MET A 1 -48.80 67.20 -40.57
N LYS A 2 -48.97 66.25 -39.67
CA LYS A 2 -47.90 65.79 -38.78
C LYS A 2 -47.24 64.61 -39.45
N ILE A 3 -45.94 64.60 -39.47
CA ILE A 3 -45.15 63.49 -39.89
C ILE A 3 -44.50 62.91 -38.61
N ASP A 4 -44.95 61.76 -38.22
CA ASP A 4 -44.36 60.95 -37.14
C ASP A 4 -43.16 60.18 -37.71
N LEU A 5 -41.98 60.39 -37.18
CA LEU A 5 -40.82 59.59 -37.43
C LEU A 5 -40.69 58.56 -36.29
N ASP A 6 -40.91 57.36 -36.65
CA ASP A 6 -40.65 56.17 -35.78
C ASP A 6 -39.14 55.89 -35.76
N MET A 7 -38.52 56.06 -34.59
CA MET A 7 -37.11 55.85 -34.31
C MET A 7 -36.89 54.60 -33.50
N SER A 8 -37.46 53.46 -33.97
CA SER A 8 -37.28 52.17 -33.26
C SER A 8 -36.37 51.18 -33.98
N LYS A 9 -35.26 51.66 -34.52
CA LYS A 9 -34.26 50.74 -35.11
C LYS A 9 -32.84 51.17 -34.81
N LEU A 10 -32.41 50.97 -33.59
CA LEU A 10 -30.94 50.86 -33.37
C LEU A 10 -30.71 50.16 -32.02
N GLY A 11 -30.15 48.99 -32.06
CA GLY A 11 -29.77 48.31 -30.84
C GLY A 11 -29.52 46.83 -30.98
N ILE A 12 -28.80 46.44 -31.99
CA ILE A 12 -28.24 45.07 -31.99
C ILE A 12 -26.84 45.17 -31.38
N MET A 13 -26.79 45.04 -30.07
CA MET A 13 -25.53 44.75 -29.39
C MET A 13 -25.32 43.24 -29.40
N LEU A 14 -24.40 42.82 -30.24
CA LEU A 14 -23.83 41.47 -30.16
C LEU A 14 -23.03 41.39 -28.86
N GLU A 15 -23.59 40.78 -27.86
CA GLU A 15 -22.81 40.25 -26.75
C GLU A 15 -22.32 38.86 -27.10
N CYS A 16 -21.04 38.79 -27.43
CA CYS A 16 -20.34 37.54 -27.61
C CYS A 16 -19.89 37.05 -26.21
N PRO A 17 -20.49 35.96 -25.65
CA PRO A 17 -19.94 35.42 -24.42
C PRO A 17 -18.61 34.75 -24.74
N MET A 18 -17.52 35.35 -24.34
CA MET A 18 -16.23 34.72 -24.25
C MET A 18 -16.34 33.54 -23.29
N LEU A 19 -16.64 32.35 -23.84
CA LEU A 19 -16.48 31.10 -23.17
C LEU A 19 -14.99 30.86 -22.95
N LEU A 20 -14.51 31.33 -21.80
CA LEU A 20 -13.21 31.00 -21.24
C LEU A 20 -13.25 29.51 -20.89
N ARG A 21 -12.96 28.63 -21.86
CA ARG A 21 -12.70 27.22 -21.63
C ARG A 21 -11.41 27.14 -20.85
N SER A 22 -11.53 27.08 -19.52
CA SER A 22 -10.45 26.64 -18.63
C SER A 22 -10.12 25.18 -19.01
N LEU A 23 -9.12 25.03 -19.85
CA LEU A 23 -8.50 23.74 -20.13
C LEU A 23 -7.76 23.31 -18.87
N LEU A 24 -8.46 22.59 -18.01
CA LEU A 24 -7.84 21.89 -16.86
C LEU A 24 -6.90 20.83 -17.45
N LEU A 25 -5.65 21.18 -17.61
CA LEU A 25 -4.58 20.21 -17.86
C LEU A 25 -4.48 19.37 -16.59
N ILE A 26 -5.18 18.23 -16.59
CA ILE A 26 -4.94 17.16 -15.63
C ILE A 26 -3.55 16.60 -15.97
N PHE A 27 -2.54 17.13 -15.30
CA PHE A 27 -1.22 16.53 -15.28
C PHE A 27 -1.36 15.23 -14.51
N SER A 28 -1.61 14.14 -15.23
CA SER A 28 -1.46 12.79 -14.71
C SER A 28 0.02 12.63 -14.35
N MET A 29 0.37 12.85 -13.10
CA MET A 29 1.68 12.45 -12.58
C MET A 29 1.71 10.93 -12.67
N ASN A 30 2.30 10.40 -13.75
CA ASN A 30 2.70 9.01 -13.79
C ASN A 30 3.75 8.82 -12.68
N SER A 31 3.29 8.48 -11.50
CA SER A 31 4.14 7.89 -10.48
C SER A 31 4.61 6.55 -11.04
N PHE A 32 5.90 6.41 -11.31
CA PHE A 32 6.45 5.12 -11.70
C PHE A 32 6.34 4.17 -10.50
N ALA A 33 5.28 3.36 -10.50
CA ALA A 33 5.14 2.31 -9.52
C ALA A 33 6.14 1.20 -9.82
N LEU A 34 6.91 0.78 -8.81
CA LEU A 34 7.75 -0.41 -8.90
C LEU A 34 6.94 -1.62 -8.48
N THR A 35 6.56 -2.44 -9.45
CA THR A 35 5.82 -3.69 -9.23
C THR A 35 6.68 -4.72 -8.49
N LEU A 36 6.09 -5.38 -7.50
CA LEU A 36 6.75 -6.38 -6.66
C LEU A 36 6.12 -7.78 -6.80
N ASP A 37 5.46 -8.08 -7.90
CA ASP A 37 4.59 -9.26 -8.07
C ASP A 37 5.32 -10.56 -8.48
N ASP A 38 6.67 -10.58 -8.64
CA ASP A 38 7.38 -11.82 -8.95
C ASP A 38 7.30 -12.79 -7.76
N PRO A 39 6.61 -13.94 -7.90
CA PRO A 39 6.39 -14.87 -6.79
C PRO A 39 7.68 -15.52 -6.29
N ASN A 40 8.72 -15.62 -7.13
CA ASN A 40 9.99 -16.25 -6.77
C ASN A 40 10.77 -15.41 -5.74
N ASP A 41 10.46 -14.13 -5.63
CA ASP A 41 11.11 -13.22 -4.69
C ASP A 41 10.46 -13.23 -3.29
N TRP A 42 9.25 -13.79 -3.19
CA TRP A 42 8.50 -13.84 -1.95
C TRP A 42 8.69 -15.16 -1.21
N ARG A 43 8.73 -15.09 0.11
CA ARG A 43 8.89 -16.28 0.98
C ARG A 43 8.00 -16.19 2.20
N GLY A 44 7.51 -17.34 2.65
CA GLY A 44 6.88 -17.50 3.94
C GLY A 44 7.91 -17.51 5.07
N VAL A 45 7.64 -16.79 6.14
CA VAL A 45 8.44 -16.80 7.38
C VAL A 45 7.48 -16.87 8.56
N THR A 46 7.76 -17.78 9.49
CA THR A 46 6.97 -17.91 10.73
C THR A 46 7.86 -17.76 11.95
N ASP A 47 7.25 -17.62 13.11
CA ASP A 47 7.93 -17.60 14.40
C ASP A 47 8.63 -18.93 14.79
N GLN A 48 8.46 -19.98 13.99
CA GLN A 48 9.20 -21.23 14.17
C GLN A 48 10.72 -21.03 14.11
N VAL A 49 11.19 -19.97 13.42
CA VAL A 49 12.62 -19.58 13.43
C VAL A 49 13.13 -19.23 14.84
N MET A 50 12.21 -19.00 15.79
CA MET A 50 12.50 -18.65 17.19
C MET A 50 11.90 -19.68 18.17
N GLY A 51 11.40 -20.81 17.69
CA GLY A 51 10.75 -21.84 18.51
C GLY A 51 9.25 -21.63 18.75
N GLY A 52 8.62 -20.66 18.05
CA GLY A 52 7.16 -20.49 18.02
C GLY A 52 6.43 -21.61 17.31
N LYS A 53 5.12 -21.58 17.31
CA LYS A 53 4.25 -22.65 16.78
C LYS A 53 3.31 -22.20 15.68
N SER A 54 3.40 -20.97 15.21
CA SER A 54 2.60 -20.48 14.10
C SER A 54 2.92 -21.25 12.82
N VAL A 55 1.91 -21.48 11.98
CA VAL A 55 2.05 -22.20 10.70
C VAL A 55 1.55 -21.34 9.56
N LEU A 56 2.19 -21.47 8.39
CA LEU A 56 1.85 -20.71 7.19
C LEU A 56 2.07 -21.60 5.96
N SER A 57 1.05 -21.65 5.10
CA SER A 57 1.15 -22.06 3.71
C SER A 57 1.01 -20.85 2.81
N ILE A 58 1.79 -20.80 1.74
CA ILE A 58 1.71 -19.78 0.71
C ILE A 58 1.56 -20.49 -0.63
N ASP A 59 0.51 -20.13 -1.35
CA ASP A 59 0.28 -20.51 -2.73
C ASP A 59 0.27 -19.26 -3.61
N HIS A 60 0.58 -19.42 -4.90
CA HIS A 60 0.52 -18.35 -5.87
C HIS A 60 -0.14 -18.85 -7.16
N GLU A 61 -1.23 -18.18 -7.56
CA GLU A 61 -1.98 -18.49 -8.77
C GLU A 61 -2.52 -17.19 -9.39
N ASP A 62 -2.42 -17.04 -10.69
CA ASP A 62 -2.95 -15.91 -11.46
C ASP A 62 -2.57 -14.52 -10.91
N GLY A 63 -1.33 -14.37 -10.45
CA GLY A 63 -0.83 -13.11 -9.88
C GLY A 63 -1.34 -12.83 -8.46
N ILE A 64 -1.97 -13.80 -7.80
CA ILE A 64 -2.50 -13.69 -6.44
C ILE A 64 -1.69 -14.57 -5.51
N PHE A 65 -1.21 -13.99 -4.41
CA PHE A 65 -0.65 -14.73 -3.28
C PHE A 65 -1.75 -15.11 -2.31
N TYR A 66 -1.79 -16.36 -1.91
CA TYR A 66 -2.71 -16.88 -0.90
C TYR A 66 -1.92 -17.26 0.34
N MET A 67 -2.20 -16.62 1.46
CA MET A 67 -1.65 -16.96 2.77
C MET A 67 -2.70 -17.68 3.59
N LYS A 68 -2.41 -18.93 4.01
CA LYS A 68 -3.29 -19.71 4.90
C LYS A 68 -2.49 -20.29 6.05
N GLY A 69 -3.06 -20.27 7.24
CA GLY A 69 -2.38 -20.78 8.41
C GLY A 69 -2.97 -20.33 9.72
N THR A 70 -2.17 -20.37 10.77
CA THR A 70 -2.59 -19.96 12.11
C THR A 70 -1.45 -19.20 12.78
N VAL A 71 -1.74 -18.04 13.30
CA VAL A 71 -0.86 -17.32 14.23
C VAL A 71 -1.17 -17.81 15.64
N THR A 72 -0.15 -18.17 16.42
CA THR A 72 -0.29 -18.43 17.85
C THR A 72 0.84 -17.81 18.65
N THR A 73 0.51 -17.24 19.78
CA THR A 73 1.45 -16.61 20.71
C THR A 73 2.15 -17.63 21.62
N ALA A 74 1.83 -18.93 21.48
CA ALA A 74 2.48 -20.00 22.21
C ALA A 74 4.01 -20.01 21.99
N ASN A 75 4.77 -20.29 23.05
CA ASN A 75 6.23 -20.30 23.05
C ASN A 75 6.88 -18.95 22.68
N ASN A 76 6.27 -17.83 23.09
CA ASN A 76 6.70 -16.48 22.73
C ASN A 76 6.76 -16.24 21.22
N GLY A 77 5.96 -16.97 20.45
CA GLY A 77 5.72 -16.75 19.03
C GLY A 77 4.73 -15.62 18.77
N GLY A 78 4.05 -15.67 17.66
CA GLY A 78 2.96 -14.76 17.31
C GLY A 78 3.11 -14.08 15.98
N PHE A 79 3.74 -14.72 14.97
CA PHE A 79 3.73 -14.15 13.63
C PHE A 79 3.82 -15.20 12.50
N VAL A 80 3.20 -14.81 11.40
CA VAL A 80 3.46 -15.37 10.06
C VAL A 80 3.65 -14.21 9.09
N ARG A 81 4.50 -14.34 8.09
CA ARG A 81 4.81 -13.28 7.12
C ARG A 81 4.97 -13.81 5.71
N LEU A 82 4.41 -13.11 4.74
CA LEU A 82 4.82 -13.15 3.34
C LEU A 82 5.84 -12.01 3.16
N SER A 83 7.09 -12.35 2.88
CA SER A 83 8.22 -11.41 2.94
C SER A 83 9.03 -11.40 1.64
N LYS A 84 9.35 -10.21 1.14
CA LYS A 84 10.22 -9.98 -0.01
C LYS A 84 11.41 -9.11 0.39
N ARG A 85 12.62 -9.57 0.03
CA ARG A 85 13.80 -8.71 0.10
C ARG A 85 13.83 -7.80 -1.12
N ILE A 86 14.14 -6.52 -0.89
CA ILE A 86 14.26 -5.52 -1.96
C ILE A 86 15.62 -4.82 -1.89
N ASP A 87 16.14 -4.40 -3.04
CA ASP A 87 17.35 -3.59 -3.15
C ASP A 87 17.08 -2.39 -4.05
N ILE A 88 16.40 -1.40 -3.51
CA ILE A 88 16.08 -0.16 -4.19
C ILE A 88 17.23 0.82 -4.00
N LYS A 89 17.60 1.54 -5.08
CA LYS A 89 18.58 2.63 -5.03
C LYS A 89 17.91 4.00 -5.06
N ASP A 90 16.65 4.05 -5.46
CA ASP A 90 15.86 5.26 -5.55
C ASP A 90 15.17 5.58 -4.22
N ASN A 91 15.25 6.82 -3.78
CA ASN A 91 14.60 7.33 -2.57
C ASN A 91 13.31 8.11 -2.87
N SER A 92 12.74 8.00 -4.05
CA SER A 92 11.54 8.73 -4.45
C SER A 92 10.24 8.07 -4.00
N TYR A 93 10.24 6.75 -3.73
CA TYR A 93 9.04 6.02 -3.32
C TYR A 93 8.53 6.49 -1.96
N LYS A 94 7.20 6.61 -1.86
CA LYS A 94 6.50 7.17 -0.70
C LYS A 94 5.79 6.13 0.14
N GLY A 95 5.52 4.93 -0.41
CA GLY A 95 4.75 3.91 0.27
C GLY A 95 4.59 2.62 -0.52
N VAL A 96 3.73 1.76 -0.01
CA VAL A 96 3.33 0.48 -0.61
C VAL A 96 1.85 0.53 -0.95
N THR A 97 1.49 0.10 -2.14
CA THR A 97 0.10 -0.16 -2.52
C THR A 97 -0.07 -1.64 -2.83
N PHE A 98 -1.25 -2.17 -2.56
CA PHE A 98 -1.64 -3.55 -2.86
C PHE A 98 -3.16 -3.70 -2.77
N LYS A 99 -3.68 -4.81 -3.31
CA LYS A 99 -5.06 -5.22 -3.07
C LYS A 99 -5.07 -6.46 -2.19
N ALA A 100 -6.02 -6.52 -1.26
CA ALA A 100 -6.20 -7.68 -0.40
C ALA A 100 -7.67 -7.97 -0.14
N LYS A 101 -7.97 -9.26 0.14
CA LYS A 101 -9.24 -9.76 0.69
C LYS A 101 -8.96 -10.98 1.55
N GLY A 102 -9.88 -11.31 2.46
CA GLY A 102 -9.71 -12.51 3.30
C GLY A 102 -10.76 -12.64 4.40
N ASN A 103 -10.38 -13.31 5.46
CA ASN A 103 -11.14 -13.29 6.70
C ASN A 103 -11.16 -11.87 7.29
N ILE A 104 -12.21 -11.52 8.02
CA ILE A 104 -12.38 -10.18 8.60
C ILE A 104 -11.43 -10.04 9.80
N GLU A 105 -10.14 -9.85 9.49
CA GLU A 105 -9.04 -9.80 10.45
C GLU A 105 -8.09 -8.64 10.16
N GLN A 106 -7.33 -8.23 11.16
CA GLN A 106 -6.31 -7.20 11.03
C GLN A 106 -4.95 -7.83 10.73
N TYR A 107 -4.28 -7.31 9.72
CA TYR A 107 -2.92 -7.63 9.33
C TYR A 107 -2.01 -6.41 9.42
N GLU A 108 -0.71 -6.61 9.28
CA GLU A 108 0.25 -5.50 9.32
C GLU A 108 1.15 -5.51 8.07
N LEU A 109 1.46 -4.33 7.54
CA LEU A 109 2.61 -4.10 6.67
C LEU A 109 3.83 -3.92 7.57
N HIS A 110 4.85 -4.76 7.40
CA HIS A 110 6.14 -4.64 8.09
C HIS A 110 7.24 -4.22 7.11
N VAL A 111 8.05 -3.27 7.52
CA VAL A 111 9.22 -2.80 6.76
C VAL A 111 10.44 -2.90 7.66
N THR A 112 11.48 -3.60 7.18
CA THR A 112 12.77 -3.67 7.87
C THR A 112 13.82 -2.87 7.10
N LEU A 113 14.75 -2.23 7.81
CA LEU A 113 15.74 -1.36 7.22
C LEU A 113 17.13 -2.01 7.16
N LYS A 114 17.93 -1.61 6.16
CA LYS A 114 19.33 -1.98 6.05
C LYS A 114 20.13 -1.43 7.24
N GLY A 115 21.13 -2.19 7.69
CA GLY A 115 22.01 -1.76 8.78
C GLY A 115 21.43 -1.86 10.19
N VAL A 116 20.15 -2.16 10.35
CA VAL A 116 19.55 -2.46 11.65
C VAL A 116 19.97 -3.88 12.05
N LYS A 117 20.94 -3.96 12.99
CA LYS A 117 21.55 -5.24 13.41
C LYS A 117 20.79 -5.94 14.54
N MET A 118 19.85 -5.25 15.14
CA MET A 118 19.08 -5.79 16.25
C MET A 118 18.08 -6.82 15.76
N PRO A 119 17.76 -7.78 16.62
CA PRO A 119 16.98 -8.96 16.31
C PRO A 119 15.65 -8.65 15.64
N PRO A 120 14.90 -9.70 15.24
CA PRO A 120 13.71 -9.61 14.36
C PRO A 120 12.58 -8.68 14.83
N TRP A 121 12.71 -8.07 15.98
CA TRP A 121 11.74 -7.14 16.58
C TRP A 121 11.93 -5.65 16.28
N SER A 122 13.01 -5.27 15.56
CA SER A 122 13.18 -3.87 15.12
C SER A 122 12.68 -3.72 13.69
N TYR A 123 11.47 -3.21 13.53
CA TYR A 123 10.83 -2.98 12.23
C TYR A 123 9.88 -1.78 12.32
N LEU A 124 9.44 -1.29 11.17
CA LEU A 124 8.38 -0.32 11.02
C LEU A 124 7.11 -1.06 10.64
N SER A 125 5.96 -0.67 11.18
CA SER A 125 4.68 -1.31 10.84
C SER A 125 3.52 -0.35 10.76
N SER A 126 2.52 -0.72 9.96
CA SER A 126 1.19 -0.14 9.94
C SER A 126 0.17 -1.26 9.81
N ALA A 127 -0.88 -1.21 10.63
CA ALA A 127 -1.98 -2.16 10.57
C ALA A 127 -2.98 -1.78 9.47
N PHE A 128 -3.66 -2.80 8.91
CA PHE A 128 -4.79 -2.63 8.01
C PHE A 128 -5.82 -3.73 8.24
N ASP A 129 -7.10 -3.35 8.16
CA ASP A 129 -8.23 -4.26 8.36
C ASP A 129 -8.66 -4.85 7.02
N VAL A 130 -8.79 -6.17 6.95
CA VAL A 130 -9.15 -6.90 5.74
C VAL A 130 -10.64 -7.23 5.76
N THR A 131 -11.27 -7.19 4.58
CA THR A 131 -12.66 -7.57 4.36
C THR A 131 -12.77 -8.79 3.45
N SER A 132 -13.96 -9.37 3.32
CA SER A 132 -14.24 -10.48 2.40
C SER A 132 -14.12 -10.10 0.92
N ASP A 133 -14.20 -8.82 0.60
CA ASP A 133 -14.12 -8.28 -0.75
C ASP A 133 -12.75 -7.65 -1.02
N TRP A 134 -12.32 -7.63 -2.28
CA TRP A 134 -11.10 -6.96 -2.69
C TRP A 134 -11.15 -5.47 -2.34
N GLN A 135 -10.21 -5.04 -1.49
CA GLN A 135 -9.96 -3.63 -1.17
C GLN A 135 -8.56 -3.24 -1.62
N GLU A 136 -8.42 -1.98 -2.01
CA GLU A 136 -7.12 -1.38 -2.30
C GLU A 136 -6.58 -0.69 -1.05
N TYR A 137 -5.33 -0.97 -0.72
CA TYR A 137 -4.60 -0.40 0.40
C TYR A 137 -3.44 0.42 -0.12
N GLN A 138 -3.30 1.62 0.41
CA GLN A 138 -2.17 2.50 0.16
C GLN A 138 -1.61 2.94 1.51
N ILE A 139 -0.43 2.44 1.86
CA ILE A 139 0.21 2.70 3.14
C ILE A 139 1.46 3.53 2.90
N ALA A 140 1.43 4.78 3.35
CA ALA A 140 2.58 5.68 3.22
C ALA A 140 3.68 5.30 4.21
N PHE A 141 4.94 5.41 3.80
CA PHE A 141 6.07 5.18 4.69
C PHE A 141 6.11 6.14 5.88
N ALA A 142 5.52 7.34 5.72
CA ALA A 142 5.39 8.32 6.78
C ALA A 142 4.44 7.89 7.91
N ASP A 143 3.50 6.97 7.61
CA ASP A 143 2.50 6.49 8.58
C ASP A 143 2.99 5.25 9.35
N LEU A 144 4.16 4.71 8.99
CA LEU A 144 4.72 3.55 9.65
C LEU A 144 5.22 3.91 11.07
N GLN A 145 4.84 3.10 12.03
CA GLN A 145 5.26 3.24 13.41
C GLN A 145 6.45 2.33 13.73
N SER A 146 7.42 2.84 14.45
CA SER A 146 8.58 2.08 14.88
C SER A 146 8.22 1.08 15.99
N LYS A 147 8.65 -0.15 15.82
CA LYS A 147 8.63 -1.20 16.84
C LYS A 147 10.07 -1.55 17.21
N GLY A 148 10.34 -1.66 18.51
CA GLY A 148 11.70 -1.88 18.99
C GLY A 148 12.60 -0.65 18.85
N TYR A 149 13.91 -0.87 18.93
CA TYR A 149 14.89 0.21 18.81
C TYR A 149 15.25 0.44 17.33
N MET A 150 14.96 1.64 16.83
CA MET A 150 15.28 2.05 15.47
C MET A 150 16.22 3.24 15.47
N ALA A 151 17.47 3.01 15.05
CA ALA A 151 18.47 4.06 14.90
C ALA A 151 18.50 4.68 13.49
N ALA A 152 17.73 4.15 12.53
CA ALA A 152 17.74 4.60 11.16
C ALA A 152 16.41 5.27 10.80
N SER A 153 16.48 6.35 10.03
CA SER A 153 15.31 7.01 9.45
C SER A 153 14.79 6.24 8.25
N MET A 154 13.47 6.26 8.07
CA MET A 154 12.80 5.65 6.93
C MET A 154 13.16 6.37 5.62
N ARG A 155 13.69 5.61 4.66
CA ARG A 155 13.96 6.01 3.28
C ARG A 155 13.76 4.79 2.38
N SER A 156 13.22 4.97 1.17
CA SER A 156 12.97 3.82 0.29
C SER A 156 14.25 3.09 -0.12
N ASP A 157 15.35 3.78 -0.35
CA ASP A 157 16.66 3.18 -0.66
C ASP A 157 17.31 2.43 0.52
N ASN A 158 16.79 2.64 1.74
CA ASN A 158 17.26 1.98 2.96
C ASN A 158 16.39 0.77 3.36
N ILE A 159 15.35 0.44 2.62
CA ILE A 159 14.53 -0.73 2.90
C ILE A 159 15.32 -2.00 2.59
N ARG A 160 15.23 -2.98 3.48
CA ARG A 160 15.79 -4.33 3.31
C ARG A 160 14.72 -5.34 2.93
N ASP A 161 13.64 -5.40 3.70
CA ASP A 161 12.52 -6.30 3.43
C ASP A 161 11.18 -5.58 3.61
N ILE A 162 10.20 -5.95 2.80
CA ILE A 162 8.79 -5.64 2.96
C ILE A 162 8.04 -6.93 3.23
N SER A 163 7.09 -6.91 4.16
CA SER A 163 6.31 -8.10 4.50
C SER A 163 4.86 -7.75 4.79
N ILE A 164 3.94 -8.64 4.41
CA ILE A 164 2.57 -8.65 4.90
C ILE A 164 2.51 -9.70 6.01
N ALA A 165 2.00 -9.34 7.18
CA ALA A 165 2.11 -10.11 8.39
C ALA A 165 0.77 -10.32 9.09
N GLY A 166 0.51 -11.56 9.54
CA GLY A 166 -0.36 -11.84 10.68
C GLY A 166 0.48 -11.79 11.94
N TYR A 167 0.06 -11.00 12.96
CA TYR A 167 0.93 -10.67 14.07
C TYR A 167 0.21 -10.46 15.41
N GLY A 168 0.87 -10.89 16.49
CA GLY A 168 0.68 -10.40 17.86
C GLY A 168 -0.50 -10.98 18.62
N ARG A 169 -1.32 -11.85 18.03
CA ARG A 169 -2.46 -12.51 18.67
C ARG A 169 -2.73 -13.88 18.03
N ASP A 170 -3.55 -14.68 18.68
CA ASP A 170 -3.97 -15.98 18.13
C ASP A 170 -5.13 -15.76 17.15
N PHE A 171 -4.98 -16.21 15.90
CA PHE A 171 -6.05 -16.17 14.88
C PHE A 171 -5.70 -17.03 13.67
N ASP A 172 -6.73 -17.40 12.90
CA ASP A 172 -6.57 -18.09 11.63
C ASP A 172 -6.27 -17.10 10.51
N VAL A 173 -5.27 -17.38 9.70
CA VAL A 173 -4.87 -16.59 8.54
C VAL A 173 -5.55 -17.13 7.29
N ASP A 174 -6.31 -16.30 6.60
CA ASP A 174 -6.84 -16.54 5.26
C ASP A 174 -6.84 -15.21 4.51
N LEU A 175 -5.78 -14.96 3.74
CA LEU A 175 -5.53 -13.68 3.08
C LEU A 175 -5.08 -13.90 1.65
N ALA A 176 -5.75 -13.26 0.70
CA ALA A 176 -5.36 -13.17 -0.69
C ALA A 176 -4.83 -11.76 -0.99
N ILE A 177 -3.68 -11.65 -1.66
CA ILE A 177 -2.99 -10.38 -1.93
C ILE A 177 -2.53 -10.35 -3.38
N LYS A 178 -2.64 -9.19 -4.03
CA LYS A 178 -2.14 -8.95 -5.39
C LYS A 178 -1.80 -7.49 -5.64
N ASP A 179 -1.26 -7.21 -6.83
CA ASP A 179 -0.94 -5.85 -7.31
C ASP A 179 -0.02 -5.10 -6.32
N ILE A 180 0.98 -5.80 -5.76
CA ILE A 180 1.88 -5.21 -4.77
C ILE A 180 2.90 -4.33 -5.48
N ALA A 181 2.98 -3.06 -5.11
CA ALA A 181 3.90 -2.09 -5.72
C ALA A 181 4.37 -1.02 -4.73
N LEU A 182 5.50 -0.40 -5.05
CA LEU A 182 5.92 0.87 -4.45
C LEU A 182 5.44 2.02 -5.31
N TYR A 183 4.98 3.11 -4.69
CA TYR A 183 4.53 4.33 -5.37
C TYR A 183 5.27 5.57 -4.90
#